data_52e07fb1792b83d0a9e5471e4ed5b2e9
#
_entry.id   52e07fb1792b83d0a9e5471e4ed5b2e9
#
_cell.length_a   1.000
_cell.length_b   1.000
_cell.length_c   1.000
_cell.angle_alpha   90.00
_cell.angle_beta   90.00
_cell.angle_gamma   90.00
#
_symmetry.space_group_name_H-M   'P 1'
#
loop_
_entity.id
_entity.type
_entity.pdbx_description
1 polymer ?
#
loop_
_entity_poly.entity_id
_entity_poly.type
_entity_poly.pdbx_seq_one_letter_code
_entity_poly.pdbx_strand_id
1 'polypeptide(L)'
;MATVTEIVTGALQLLEVNTAETAITAPEAEDGLVSLNDMMNEWNVDGIDVGYETLDDVDDPLSVNLGSIGAIKANLAIYIAPEYGRTPNQTLMERARRSKKSLRASIPLNSSEFPDTLPIGSGNEDNHFVADGDSPGNLRDSRFYPSNVRRRCN
;
A
#
# COMPACT_ATOMS: atom_id res chain seq x y z
N MET A 1 -8.48 -20.98 -0.83
CA MET A 1 -7.25 -20.25 -0.57
C MET A 1 -6.37 -20.47 -1.77
N ALA A 2 -5.63 -19.45 -2.23
CA ALA A 2 -4.74 -19.63 -3.38
C ALA A 2 -3.43 -20.26 -2.91
N THR A 3 -2.90 -21.21 -3.67
CA THR A 3 -1.58 -21.82 -3.43
C THR A 3 -0.49 -21.04 -4.17
N VAL A 4 0.77 -21.21 -3.77
CA VAL A 4 1.91 -20.61 -4.47
C VAL A 4 1.90 -21.01 -5.94
N THR A 5 1.71 -22.29 -6.22
CA THR A 5 1.62 -22.83 -7.58
C THR A 5 0.60 -22.09 -8.45
N GLU A 6 -0.59 -21.77 -7.91
CA GLU A 6 -1.62 -21.01 -8.63
C GLU A 6 -1.21 -19.56 -8.89
N ILE A 7 -0.43 -18.97 -8.00
CA ILE A 7 0.05 -17.58 -8.15
C ILE A 7 1.16 -17.51 -9.18
N VAL A 8 2.14 -18.40 -9.09
CA VAL A 8 3.26 -18.49 -10.05
C VAL A 8 2.74 -18.81 -11.46
N THR A 9 1.86 -19.82 -11.57
CA THR A 9 1.21 -20.13 -12.86
C THR A 9 0.49 -18.92 -13.44
N GLY A 10 -0.29 -18.22 -12.61
CA GLY A 10 -0.98 -17.01 -13.05
C GLY A 10 -0.04 -15.87 -13.44
N ALA A 11 1.10 -15.72 -12.79
CA ALA A 11 2.12 -14.74 -13.15
C ALA A 11 2.79 -15.07 -14.50
N LEU A 12 3.15 -16.34 -14.72
CA LEU A 12 3.72 -16.79 -15.98
C LEU A 12 2.75 -16.70 -17.15
N GLN A 13 1.45 -16.92 -16.91
CA GLN A 13 0.40 -16.69 -17.92
C GLN A 13 0.27 -15.21 -18.30
N LEU A 14 0.41 -14.30 -17.34
CA LEU A 14 0.40 -12.85 -17.61
C LEU A 14 1.60 -12.39 -18.44
N LEU A 15 2.71 -13.11 -18.40
CA LEU A 15 3.90 -12.89 -19.22
C LEU A 15 3.85 -13.59 -20.58
N GLU A 16 2.79 -14.36 -20.87
CA GLU A 16 2.67 -15.18 -22.07
C GLU A 16 3.83 -16.19 -22.22
N VAL A 17 4.42 -16.61 -21.08
CA VAL A 17 5.43 -17.67 -21.05
C VAL A 17 4.75 -19.03 -21.09
N ASN A 18 3.71 -19.20 -20.29
CA ASN A 18 2.91 -20.41 -20.21
C ASN A 18 1.50 -20.18 -20.81
N THR A 19 1.02 -21.17 -21.56
CA THR A 19 -0.39 -21.22 -21.98
C THR A 19 -1.25 -21.84 -20.87
N ALA A 20 -2.55 -21.61 -20.92
CA ALA A 20 -3.48 -22.16 -19.93
C ALA A 20 -3.47 -23.70 -19.83
N GLU A 21 -2.93 -24.37 -20.84
CA GLU A 21 -2.87 -25.85 -20.95
C GLU A 21 -1.52 -26.43 -20.50
N THR A 22 -0.49 -25.59 -20.29
CA THR A 22 0.84 -26.04 -19.88
C THR A 22 0.99 -25.94 -18.39
N ALA A 23 1.11 -27.08 -17.72
CA ALA A 23 1.47 -27.11 -16.30
C ALA A 23 2.90 -26.60 -16.09
N ILE A 24 3.13 -25.84 -15.04
CA ILE A 24 4.47 -25.44 -14.63
C ILE A 24 5.26 -26.67 -14.15
N THR A 25 6.55 -26.66 -14.38
CA THR A 25 7.45 -27.71 -13.88
C THR A 25 7.78 -27.45 -12.40
N ALA A 26 8.14 -28.50 -11.66
CA ALA A 26 8.51 -28.35 -10.25
C ALA A 26 9.63 -27.33 -10.01
N PRO A 27 10.75 -27.33 -10.79
CA PRO A 27 11.78 -26.32 -10.62
C PRO A 27 11.28 -24.89 -10.90
N GLU A 28 10.42 -24.68 -11.89
CA GLU A 28 9.82 -23.36 -12.14
C GLU A 28 8.92 -22.87 -10.98
N ALA A 29 8.26 -23.81 -10.30
CA ALA A 29 7.45 -23.48 -9.15
C ALA A 29 8.31 -23.11 -7.93
N GLU A 30 9.44 -23.83 -7.73
CA GLU A 30 10.41 -23.52 -6.67
C GLU A 30 11.09 -22.16 -6.89
N ASP A 31 11.57 -21.89 -8.12
CA ASP A 31 12.16 -20.58 -8.47
C ASP A 31 11.13 -19.45 -8.30
N GLY A 32 9.87 -19.72 -8.69
CA GLY A 32 8.78 -18.79 -8.50
C GLY A 32 8.46 -18.53 -7.02
N LEU A 33 8.60 -19.52 -6.14
CA LEU A 33 8.44 -19.37 -4.69
C LEU A 33 9.51 -18.47 -4.10
N VAL A 34 10.77 -18.65 -4.50
CA VAL A 34 11.88 -17.80 -4.06
C VAL A 34 11.63 -16.35 -4.48
N SER A 35 11.30 -16.13 -5.75
CA SER A 35 11.00 -14.79 -6.29
C SER A 35 9.79 -14.16 -5.61
N LEU A 36 8.78 -14.94 -5.24
CA LEU A 36 7.61 -14.48 -4.48
C LEU A 36 8.01 -14.02 -3.08
N ASN A 37 8.79 -14.83 -2.36
CA ASN A 37 9.29 -14.49 -1.02
C ASN A 37 10.10 -13.19 -1.05
N ASP A 38 11.01 -13.04 -2.00
CA ASP A 38 11.86 -11.85 -2.15
C ASP A 38 11.00 -10.60 -2.45
N MET A 39 10.09 -10.69 -3.38
CA MET A 39 9.16 -9.60 -3.70
C MET A 39 8.30 -9.20 -2.50
N MET A 40 7.81 -10.16 -1.73
CA MET A 40 6.98 -9.88 -0.56
C MET A 40 7.79 -9.27 0.59
N ASN A 41 9.05 -9.67 0.76
CA ASN A 41 9.98 -9.05 1.69
C ASN A 41 10.25 -7.58 1.32
N GLU A 42 10.46 -7.29 0.03
CA GLU A 42 10.59 -5.91 -0.46
C GLU A 42 9.33 -5.08 -0.16
N TRP A 43 8.13 -5.66 -0.36
CA TRP A 43 6.88 -4.98 -0.05
C TRP A 43 6.74 -4.65 1.44
N ASN A 44 7.17 -5.56 2.31
CA ASN A 44 7.16 -5.32 3.75
C ASN A 44 8.09 -4.15 4.13
N VAL A 45 9.29 -4.08 3.53
CA VAL A 45 10.20 -2.94 3.69
C VAL A 45 9.59 -1.63 3.16
N ASP A 46 8.83 -1.69 2.07
CA ASP A 46 8.08 -0.55 1.51
C ASP A 46 6.89 -0.13 2.39
N GLY A 47 6.62 -0.84 3.48
CA GLY A 47 5.49 -0.62 4.38
C GLY A 47 4.16 -1.13 3.82
N ILE A 48 4.20 -2.10 2.91
CA ILE A 48 3.02 -2.79 2.36
C ILE A 48 2.92 -4.16 3.03
N ASP A 49 2.29 -4.21 4.19
CA ASP A 49 2.00 -5.45 4.88
C ASP A 49 0.61 -5.96 4.45
N VAL A 50 0.59 -7.11 3.79
CA VAL A 50 -0.63 -7.81 3.36
C VAL A 50 -0.93 -9.06 4.19
N GLY A 51 -0.21 -9.24 5.30
CA GLY A 51 -0.29 -10.43 6.14
C GLY A 51 0.39 -11.65 5.51
N TYR A 52 1.45 -11.44 4.71
CA TYR A 52 2.21 -12.51 4.10
C TYR A 52 3.22 -13.09 5.09
N GLU A 53 3.21 -14.39 5.23
CA GLU A 53 4.23 -15.16 5.94
C GLU A 53 5.12 -15.85 4.90
N THR A 54 6.42 -15.89 5.15
CA THR A 54 7.38 -16.59 4.27
C THR A 54 7.01 -18.06 4.17
N LEU A 55 6.92 -18.57 2.97
CA LEU A 55 6.52 -19.94 2.68
C LEU A 55 7.73 -20.78 2.28
N ASP A 56 7.74 -22.03 2.72
CA ASP A 56 8.81 -22.98 2.43
C ASP A 56 8.41 -24.01 1.36
N ASP A 57 7.10 -24.19 1.13
CA ASP A 57 6.56 -25.17 0.19
C ASP A 57 5.67 -24.50 -0.87
N VAL A 58 5.73 -25.05 -2.09
CA VAL A 58 4.94 -24.55 -3.24
C VAL A 58 3.45 -24.88 -3.13
N ASP A 59 3.10 -25.87 -2.34
CA ASP A 59 1.71 -26.30 -2.11
C ASP A 59 1.06 -25.58 -0.92
N ASP A 60 1.83 -24.79 -0.17
CA ASP A 60 1.32 -24.06 0.97
C ASP A 60 0.27 -23.01 0.56
N PRO A 61 -0.80 -22.89 1.35
CA PRO A 61 -1.80 -21.86 1.11
C PRO A 61 -1.30 -20.48 1.54
N LEU A 62 -1.46 -19.49 0.67
CA LEU A 62 -1.12 -18.11 1.03
C LEU A 62 -2.05 -17.55 2.10
N SER A 63 -1.47 -17.01 3.17
CA SER A 63 -2.19 -16.36 4.30
C SER A 63 -2.67 -14.94 3.97
N VAL A 64 -2.63 -14.52 2.70
CA VAL A 64 -2.95 -13.16 2.27
C VAL A 64 -4.44 -12.92 2.03
N ASN A 65 -4.86 -11.67 2.10
CA ASN A 65 -6.22 -11.28 1.76
C ASN A 65 -6.53 -11.59 0.28
N LEU A 66 -7.70 -12.17 0.01
CA LEU A 66 -8.16 -12.50 -1.36
C LEU A 66 -8.09 -11.30 -2.31
N GLY A 67 -8.32 -10.08 -1.81
CA GLY A 67 -8.24 -8.86 -2.61
C GLY A 67 -6.82 -8.51 -3.09
N SER A 68 -5.78 -8.99 -2.42
CA SER A 68 -4.37 -8.73 -2.78
C SER A 68 -3.80 -9.71 -3.80
N ILE A 69 -4.42 -10.88 -4.00
CA ILE A 69 -3.94 -11.93 -4.90
C ILE A 69 -3.71 -11.43 -6.33
N GLY A 70 -4.65 -10.64 -6.86
CA GLY A 70 -4.52 -10.07 -8.21
C GLY A 70 -3.36 -9.08 -8.34
N ALA A 71 -3.06 -8.34 -7.28
CA ALA A 71 -1.92 -7.44 -7.22
C ALA A 71 -0.61 -8.22 -7.13
N ILE A 72 -0.56 -9.26 -6.30
CA ILE A 72 0.60 -10.14 -6.14
C ILE A 72 0.95 -10.79 -7.48
N LYS A 73 -0.01 -11.42 -8.16
CA LYS A 73 0.19 -12.05 -9.49
C LYS A 73 0.75 -11.06 -10.51
N ALA A 74 0.20 -9.86 -10.60
CA ALA A 74 0.64 -8.86 -11.58
C ALA A 74 2.04 -8.31 -11.29
N ASN A 75 2.38 -8.10 -10.03
CA ASN A 75 3.71 -7.61 -9.65
C ASN A 75 4.76 -8.73 -9.72
N LEU A 76 4.41 -9.96 -9.31
CA LEU A 76 5.27 -11.12 -9.47
C LEU A 76 5.63 -11.36 -10.94
N ALA A 77 4.66 -11.24 -11.85
CA ALA A 77 4.92 -11.34 -13.29
C ALA A 77 5.99 -10.35 -13.76
N ILE A 78 5.97 -9.12 -13.28
CA ILE A 78 7.00 -8.12 -13.62
C ILE A 78 8.34 -8.47 -12.98
N TYR A 79 8.32 -8.98 -11.75
CA TYR A 79 9.52 -9.32 -10.98
C TYR A 79 10.31 -10.44 -11.66
N ILE A 80 9.62 -11.50 -12.11
CA ILE A 80 10.24 -12.66 -12.78
C ILE A 80 10.48 -12.46 -14.29
N ALA A 81 9.92 -11.43 -14.91
CA ALA A 81 10.02 -11.19 -16.35
C ALA A 81 11.47 -11.20 -16.89
N PRO A 82 12.48 -10.60 -16.21
CA PRO A 82 13.87 -10.62 -16.64
C PRO A 82 14.46 -12.04 -16.66
N GLU A 83 14.09 -12.90 -15.72
CA GLU A 83 14.58 -14.28 -15.61
C GLU A 83 14.15 -15.12 -16.82
N TYR A 84 12.93 -14.86 -17.31
CA TYR A 84 12.39 -15.52 -18.51
C TYR A 84 12.71 -14.77 -19.81
N GLY A 85 13.53 -13.71 -19.75
CA GLY A 85 13.89 -12.90 -20.93
C GLY A 85 12.67 -12.26 -21.61
N ARG A 86 11.60 -11.99 -20.86
CA ARG A 86 10.37 -11.39 -21.36
C ARG A 86 10.28 -9.91 -21.00
N THR A 87 9.71 -9.15 -21.89
CA THR A 87 9.39 -7.73 -21.62
C THR A 87 7.92 -7.63 -21.24
N PRO A 88 7.58 -7.18 -20.03
CA PRO A 88 6.20 -7.02 -19.61
C PRO A 88 5.45 -6.04 -20.51
N ASN A 89 4.21 -6.34 -20.84
CA ASN A 89 3.33 -5.44 -21.57
C ASN A 89 3.04 -4.19 -20.73
N GLN A 90 2.97 -3.01 -21.36
CA GLN A 90 2.69 -1.75 -20.70
C GLN A 90 1.39 -1.80 -19.88
N THR A 91 0.36 -2.46 -20.38
CA THR A 91 -0.92 -2.66 -19.66
C THR A 91 -0.72 -3.43 -18.35
N LEU A 92 0.14 -4.45 -18.35
CA LEU A 92 0.49 -5.22 -17.16
C LEU A 92 1.26 -4.35 -16.16
N MET A 93 2.22 -3.56 -16.64
CA MET A 93 2.99 -2.64 -15.78
C MET A 93 2.07 -1.60 -15.11
N GLU A 94 1.15 -1.02 -15.85
CA GLU A 94 0.18 -0.05 -15.30
C GLU A 94 -0.76 -0.71 -14.29
N ARG A 95 -1.24 -1.93 -14.59
CA ARG A 95 -2.07 -2.71 -13.67
C ARG A 95 -1.34 -3.02 -12.37
N ALA A 96 -0.11 -3.50 -12.45
CA ALA A 96 0.72 -3.82 -11.29
C ALA A 96 1.00 -2.58 -10.43
N ARG A 97 1.38 -1.48 -11.08
CA ARG A 97 1.62 -0.19 -10.40
C ARG A 97 0.37 0.32 -9.69
N ARG A 98 -0.78 0.28 -10.36
CA ARG A 98 -2.05 0.73 -9.79
C ARG A 98 -2.47 -0.14 -8.61
N SER A 99 -2.36 -1.46 -8.73
CA SER A 99 -2.73 -2.40 -7.69
C SER A 99 -1.79 -2.28 -6.47
N LYS A 100 -0.48 -2.15 -6.65
CA LYS A 100 0.47 -1.90 -5.55
C LYS A 100 0.14 -0.59 -4.82
N LYS A 101 -0.16 0.48 -5.56
CA LYS A 101 -0.60 1.76 -4.98
C LYS A 101 -1.91 1.64 -4.20
N SER A 102 -2.87 0.89 -4.70
CA SER A 102 -4.15 0.65 -4.02
C SER A 102 -3.95 -0.13 -2.72
N LEU A 103 -3.12 -1.16 -2.72
CA LEU A 103 -2.78 -1.91 -1.49
C LEU A 103 -2.14 -1.00 -0.45
N ARG A 104 -1.16 -0.19 -0.84
CA ARG A 104 -0.53 0.76 0.08
C ARG A 104 -1.52 1.76 0.68
N ALA A 105 -2.51 2.20 -0.09
CA ALA A 105 -3.55 3.10 0.40
C ALA A 105 -4.59 2.43 1.31
N SER A 106 -4.73 1.10 1.23
CA SER A 106 -5.68 0.34 2.05
C SER A 106 -5.12 -0.06 3.42
N ILE A 107 -3.81 0.07 3.63
CA ILE A 107 -3.18 -0.19 4.93
C ILE A 107 -3.54 0.98 5.85
N PRO A 108 -4.20 0.74 6.98
CA PRO A 108 -4.52 1.81 7.91
C PRO A 108 -3.19 2.41 8.42
N LEU A 109 -3.00 3.69 8.16
CA LEU A 109 -1.96 4.43 8.87
C LEU A 109 -2.31 4.33 10.35
N ASN A 110 -1.41 3.77 11.16
CA ASN A 110 -1.55 3.85 12.59
C ASN A 110 -1.68 5.34 12.93
N SER A 111 -2.89 5.77 13.27
CA SER A 111 -3.09 7.09 13.84
C SER A 111 -2.23 7.10 15.11
N SER A 112 -1.17 7.89 15.11
CA SER A 112 -0.42 8.12 16.32
C SER A 112 -1.41 8.71 17.32
N GLU A 113 -1.83 7.92 18.28
CA GLU A 113 -2.61 8.39 19.41
C GLU A 113 -1.70 9.32 20.18
N PHE A 114 -1.95 10.61 20.08
CA PHE A 114 -1.18 11.59 20.85
C PHE A 114 -1.51 11.37 22.32
N PRO A 115 -0.51 11.24 23.19
CA PRO A 115 -0.77 11.10 24.62
C PRO A 115 -1.53 12.33 25.12
N ASP A 116 -2.54 12.10 25.95
CA ASP A 116 -3.35 13.16 26.61
C ASP A 116 -2.52 14.16 27.43
N THR A 117 -1.23 13.86 27.61
CA THR A 117 -0.27 14.67 28.38
C THR A 117 0.57 15.62 27.52
N LEU A 118 0.18 15.89 26.25
CA LEU A 118 0.89 16.89 25.46
C LEU A 118 0.82 18.26 26.16
N PRO A 119 1.95 18.99 26.22
CA PRO A 119 1.95 20.33 26.80
C PRO A 119 0.93 21.24 26.12
N ILE A 120 0.22 22.04 26.91
CA ILE A 120 -0.67 23.09 26.39
C ILE A 120 0.17 24.02 25.51
N GLY A 121 -0.25 24.23 24.25
CA GLY A 121 0.51 25.00 23.25
C GLY A 121 1.23 24.16 22.22
N SER A 122 1.13 22.82 22.27
CA SER A 122 1.68 21.91 21.26
C SER A 122 0.84 21.81 19.96
N GLY A 123 -0.18 22.64 19.82
CA GLY A 123 -1.10 22.63 18.67
C GLY A 123 -2.30 21.70 18.84
N ASN A 124 -2.42 21.03 19.98
CA ASN A 124 -3.56 20.19 20.34
C ASN A 124 -4.50 20.90 21.32
N GLU A 125 -4.47 22.20 21.31
CA GLU A 125 -5.43 22.99 22.09
C GLU A 125 -6.80 22.89 21.41
N ASP A 126 -7.81 22.67 22.22
CA ASP A 126 -9.21 22.85 21.83
C ASP A 126 -9.43 24.29 21.40
N ASN A 127 -9.07 24.61 20.16
CA ASN A 127 -9.49 25.82 19.51
C ASN A 127 -11.00 25.69 19.26
N HIS A 128 -11.77 25.79 20.31
CA HIS A 128 -13.20 25.99 20.22
C HIS A 128 -13.45 27.35 19.60
N PHE A 129 -13.56 27.36 18.28
CA PHE A 129 -14.28 28.40 17.59
C PHE A 129 -15.75 28.28 17.97
N VAL A 130 -16.09 28.76 19.14
CA VAL A 130 -17.49 28.92 19.50
C VAL A 130 -17.97 30.18 18.80
N ALA A 131 -18.90 30.00 17.86
CA ALA A 131 -19.46 31.07 17.04
C ALA A 131 -20.37 32.07 17.83
N ASP A 132 -20.56 31.83 19.10
CA ASP A 132 -21.50 32.54 19.99
C ASP A 132 -20.81 33.56 20.88
N GLY A 133 -19.96 34.35 20.35
CA GLY A 133 -19.58 35.66 20.90
C GLY A 133 -19.01 35.75 22.33
N ASP A 134 -19.14 34.70 23.14
CA ASP A 134 -18.78 34.67 24.57
C ASP A 134 -17.49 33.90 24.88
N SER A 135 -16.80 33.41 23.84
CA SER A 135 -15.54 32.72 24.03
C SER A 135 -14.39 33.71 24.23
N PRO A 136 -13.53 33.50 25.24
CA PRO A 136 -12.36 34.37 25.47
C PRO A 136 -11.34 34.35 24.32
N GLY A 137 -11.55 33.52 23.30
CA GLY A 137 -10.76 33.46 22.08
C GLY A 137 -11.40 34.13 20.87
N ASN A 138 -12.34 35.05 21.05
CA ASN A 138 -12.94 35.77 19.96
C ASN A 138 -11.89 36.51 19.12
N LEU A 139 -11.85 36.18 17.81
CA LEU A 139 -10.99 36.79 16.79
C LEU A 139 -11.05 38.34 16.71
N ARG A 140 -11.89 38.97 17.54
CA ARG A 140 -11.96 40.43 17.71
C ARG A 140 -10.96 40.96 18.74
N ASP A 141 -10.23 40.11 19.45
CA ASP A 141 -9.15 40.58 20.33
C ASP A 141 -8.06 41.18 19.46
N SER A 142 -7.90 42.49 19.61
CA SER A 142 -6.94 43.33 18.86
C SER A 142 -5.47 42.90 18.98
N ARG A 143 -5.19 41.89 19.81
CA ARG A 143 -3.85 41.32 19.97
C ARG A 143 -3.44 40.39 18.85
N PHE A 144 -4.42 39.79 18.13
CA PHE A 144 -4.13 38.87 17.04
C PHE A 144 -4.15 39.50 15.64
N TYR A 145 -4.75 40.67 15.47
CA TYR A 145 -4.76 41.36 14.19
C TYR A 145 -4.06 42.70 14.34
N PRO A 146 -2.91 42.89 13.67
CA PRO A 146 -2.31 44.21 13.60
C PRO A 146 -3.28 45.19 12.96
N SER A 147 -3.38 46.37 13.54
CA SER A 147 -4.33 47.45 13.19
C SER A 147 -4.37 47.86 11.71
N ASN A 148 -3.44 47.35 10.90
CA ASN A 148 -3.31 47.66 9.48
C ASN A 148 -4.29 46.94 8.58
N VAL A 149 -5.00 45.91 9.07
CA VAL A 149 -5.95 45.12 8.25
C VAL A 149 -7.33 45.78 8.20
N ARG A 150 -7.60 46.77 9.04
CA ARG A 150 -8.91 47.47 9.10
C ARG A 150 -9.23 48.44 7.95
N ARG A 151 -8.33 48.60 6.96
CA ARG A 151 -8.52 49.66 5.95
C ARG A 151 -8.91 49.19 4.55
N ARG A 152 -9.38 47.99 4.38
CA ARG A 152 -9.80 47.48 3.04
C ARG A 152 -11.10 46.69 3.05
N CYS A 153 -12.11 47.19 3.71
CA CYS A 153 -13.48 46.80 3.43
C CYS A 153 -14.34 48.06 3.36
N ASN A 154 -14.33 48.62 2.20
CA ASN A 154 -15.35 49.56 1.71
C ASN A 154 -15.97 48.95 0.47
#